data_fd48e71d5fc3cb9f3501c37483521c17
#
_entry.id   fd48e71d5fc3cb9f3501c37483521c17
#
_cell.length_a   1.000
_cell.length_b   1.000
_cell.length_c   1.000
_cell.angle_alpha   90.00
_cell.angle_beta   90.00
_cell.angle_gamma   90.00
#
_symmetry.space_group_name_H-M   'P 1'
#
loop_
_entity.id
_entity.type
_entity.pdbx_description
1 polymer ?
#
loop_
_entity_poly.entity_id
_entity_poly.type
_entity_poly.pdbx_seq_one_letter_code
_entity_poly.pdbx_strand_id
1 'polypeptide(L)'
;DNLECDCWTVYTNRPAAGAMRGYGIPQAMWAGECHIDDICQAIGMEPMEFRRKNLMPVGYTDGFSRNELYADTFNQCMDKGMAMLDYQRKYREYQNQTGPVRRGVGLAVFWYNTAVWPISLESSSCRMVLNQDGSLQFQTGETEIGQGCDTAYSQMVADAVGIPVEDVHVVSTQDTDTTPFDTGAYASRQTYVSGMACKKCGEELRGKILEYAAYMLNHDLTDLSKTVYADQVKEAAGR
;
A
#
# COMPACT_ATOMS: atom_id res chain seq x y z
N ASP A 1 28.89 -1.86 3.08
CA ASP A 1 29.57 -0.79 3.80
C ASP A 1 30.26 0.21 2.85
N ASN A 2 30.47 -0.14 1.58
CA ASN A 2 31.04 0.74 0.58
C ASN A 2 30.10 0.76 -0.63
N LEU A 3 29.42 1.87 -0.85
CA LEU A 3 28.57 2.11 -1.99
C LEU A 3 28.95 3.44 -2.62
N GLU A 4 29.23 3.43 -3.92
CA GLU A 4 29.43 4.62 -4.73
C GLU A 4 28.53 4.54 -5.95
N CYS A 5 27.79 5.61 -6.23
CA CYS A 5 26.87 5.67 -7.35
C CYS A 5 26.93 7.07 -7.97
N ASP A 6 27.41 7.15 -9.20
CA ASP A 6 27.42 8.36 -10.00
C ASP A 6 26.28 8.36 -10.99
N CYS A 7 25.38 9.34 -10.89
CA CYS A 7 24.22 9.48 -11.71
C CYS A 7 24.25 10.78 -12.53
N TRP A 8 24.12 10.66 -13.85
CA TRP A 8 24.13 11.80 -14.77
C TRP A 8 22.79 11.95 -15.46
N THR A 9 22.10 13.03 -15.18
CA THR A 9 20.86 13.37 -15.90
C THR A 9 21.22 14.19 -17.14
N VAL A 10 20.84 13.69 -18.29
CA VAL A 10 21.14 14.32 -19.58
C VAL A 10 19.87 14.64 -20.35
N TYR A 11 19.91 15.69 -21.17
CA TYR A 11 18.85 15.97 -22.11
C TYR A 11 18.90 14.97 -23.27
N THR A 12 17.72 14.56 -23.74
CA THR A 12 17.57 13.67 -24.91
C THR A 12 16.51 14.22 -25.87
N ASN A 13 16.42 13.64 -27.07
CA ASN A 13 15.38 13.94 -28.04
C ASN A 13 14.04 13.25 -27.74
N ARG A 14 13.88 12.65 -26.56
CA ARG A 14 12.65 11.99 -26.09
C ARG A 14 11.98 12.85 -25.04
N PRO A 15 10.66 12.68 -24.82
CA PRO A 15 9.99 13.30 -23.69
C PRO A 15 10.70 12.97 -22.36
N ALA A 16 10.71 13.92 -21.45
CA ALA A 16 11.28 13.73 -20.14
C ALA A 16 10.55 12.56 -19.40
N ALA A 17 11.33 11.74 -18.74
CA ALA A 17 10.76 10.77 -17.79
C ALA A 17 10.23 11.51 -16.56
N GLY A 18 9.15 10.99 -15.99
CA GLY A 18 8.52 11.55 -14.80
C GLY A 18 8.05 10.48 -13.85
N ALA A 19 7.34 10.90 -12.82
CA ALA A 19 6.76 10.00 -11.84
C ALA A 19 5.75 9.05 -12.50
N MET A 20 5.96 7.76 -12.30
CA MET A 20 5.08 6.69 -12.74
C MET A 20 4.89 5.72 -11.58
N ARG A 21 3.80 4.99 -11.51
CA ARG A 21 3.52 4.00 -10.45
C ARG A 21 4.74 3.09 -10.20
N GLY A 22 5.25 3.12 -8.97
CA GLY A 22 6.52 2.50 -8.58
C GLY A 22 7.72 3.46 -8.57
N TYR A 23 7.60 4.67 -9.13
CA TYR A 23 8.55 5.81 -9.05
C TYR A 23 10.00 5.46 -9.34
N GLY A 24 10.24 4.69 -10.44
CA GLY A 24 11.55 4.24 -10.89
C GLY A 24 11.99 2.87 -10.36
N ILE A 25 11.35 2.34 -9.34
CA ILE A 25 11.65 0.98 -8.84
C ILE A 25 11.45 -0.10 -9.90
N PRO A 26 10.37 -0.12 -10.71
CA PRO A 26 10.23 -1.12 -11.75
C PRO A 26 11.40 -1.16 -12.72
N GLN A 27 11.90 -0.01 -13.14
CA GLN A 27 13.04 0.09 -14.07
C GLN A 27 14.34 -0.38 -13.40
N ALA A 28 14.59 0.08 -12.17
CA ALA A 28 15.78 -0.29 -11.41
C ALA A 28 15.78 -1.79 -11.08
N MET A 29 14.64 -2.33 -10.67
CA MET A 29 14.52 -3.77 -10.37
C MET A 29 14.64 -4.61 -11.62
N TRP A 30 14.01 -4.21 -12.73
CA TRP A 30 14.20 -4.92 -14.00
C TRP A 30 15.69 -5.00 -14.39
N ALA A 31 16.38 -3.87 -14.37
CA ALA A 31 17.81 -3.83 -14.71
C ALA A 31 18.67 -4.68 -13.73
N GLY A 32 18.42 -4.51 -12.42
CA GLY A 32 19.15 -5.23 -11.38
C GLY A 32 18.91 -6.74 -11.41
N GLU A 33 17.68 -7.17 -11.56
CA GLU A 33 17.31 -8.57 -11.58
C GLU A 33 17.79 -9.30 -12.86
N CYS A 34 17.76 -8.61 -14.02
CA CYS A 34 18.40 -9.13 -15.23
C CYS A 34 19.91 -9.25 -15.08
N HIS A 35 20.55 -8.25 -14.47
CA HIS A 35 21.98 -8.29 -14.19
C HIS A 35 22.37 -9.41 -13.23
N ILE A 36 21.55 -9.70 -12.24
CA ILE A 36 21.72 -10.87 -11.36
C ILE A 36 21.67 -12.17 -12.16
N ASP A 37 20.72 -12.30 -13.09
CA ASP A 37 20.63 -13.49 -13.95
C ASP A 37 21.86 -13.64 -14.84
N ASP A 38 22.41 -12.54 -15.40
CA ASP A 38 23.65 -12.55 -16.17
C ASP A 38 24.86 -12.98 -15.33
N ILE A 39 24.95 -12.50 -14.07
CA ILE A 39 25.98 -12.92 -13.12
C ILE A 39 25.83 -14.44 -12.84
N CYS A 40 24.62 -14.91 -12.57
CA CYS A 40 24.37 -16.31 -12.30
C CYS A 40 24.81 -17.20 -13.47
N GLN A 41 24.50 -16.78 -14.70
CA GLN A 41 24.97 -17.46 -15.88
C GLN A 41 26.49 -17.50 -15.99
N ALA A 42 27.15 -16.36 -15.73
CA ALA A 42 28.62 -16.24 -15.81
C ALA A 42 29.36 -17.11 -14.80
N ILE A 43 28.81 -17.28 -13.59
CA ILE A 43 29.42 -18.07 -12.51
C ILE A 43 28.87 -19.52 -12.43
N GLY A 44 27.90 -19.86 -13.27
CA GLY A 44 27.30 -21.21 -13.28
C GLY A 44 26.45 -21.54 -12.07
N MET A 45 25.83 -20.53 -11.45
CA MET A 45 24.96 -20.70 -10.26
C MET A 45 23.48 -20.61 -10.65
N GLU A 46 22.63 -21.40 -9.99
CA GLU A 46 21.18 -21.31 -10.19
C GLU A 46 20.65 -19.96 -9.65
N PRO A 47 19.83 -19.21 -10.43
CA PRO A 47 19.43 -17.84 -10.07
C PRO A 47 18.72 -17.71 -8.72
N MET A 48 17.88 -18.65 -8.34
CA MET A 48 17.18 -18.59 -7.06
C MET A 48 18.09 -18.96 -5.87
N GLU A 49 19.07 -19.84 -6.10
CA GLU A 49 20.10 -20.14 -5.11
C GLU A 49 20.97 -18.90 -4.84
N PHE A 50 21.36 -18.19 -5.89
CA PHE A 50 22.12 -16.94 -5.75
C PHE A 50 21.34 -15.89 -4.95
N ARG A 51 20.05 -15.70 -5.26
CA ARG A 51 19.20 -14.76 -4.54
C ARG A 51 19.08 -15.14 -3.07
N ARG A 52 18.84 -16.40 -2.74
CA ARG A 52 18.76 -16.86 -1.34
C ARG A 52 20.04 -16.57 -0.55
N LYS A 53 21.20 -16.74 -1.16
CA LYS A 53 22.49 -16.44 -0.51
C LYS A 53 22.70 -14.96 -0.24
N ASN A 54 22.04 -14.09 -1.00
CA ASN A 54 22.21 -12.64 -0.95
C ASN A 54 21.02 -11.90 -0.36
N LEU A 55 20.00 -12.61 0.16
CA LEU A 55 18.89 -11.96 0.84
C LEU A 55 19.35 -11.27 2.13
N MET A 56 18.73 -10.12 2.40
CA MET A 56 18.90 -9.44 3.67
C MET A 56 18.30 -10.30 4.81
N PRO A 57 19.06 -10.58 5.86
CA PRO A 57 18.53 -11.33 7.00
C PRO A 57 17.55 -10.50 7.83
N VAL A 58 16.69 -11.19 8.58
CA VAL A 58 15.87 -10.53 9.62
C VAL A 58 16.79 -9.81 10.60
N GLY A 59 16.44 -8.59 10.98
CA GLY A 59 17.25 -7.69 11.79
C GLY A 59 18.24 -6.83 10.98
N TYR A 60 18.29 -7.02 9.66
CA TYR A 60 19.06 -6.10 8.81
C TYR A 60 18.45 -4.70 8.85
N THR A 61 19.31 -3.72 9.10
CA THR A 61 18.91 -2.31 9.07
C THR A 61 19.53 -1.66 7.83
N ASP A 62 18.70 -1.09 6.97
CA ASP A 62 19.16 -0.35 5.81
C ASP A 62 19.94 0.90 6.23
N GLY A 63 21.14 1.06 5.68
CA GLY A 63 22.03 2.15 6.02
C GLY A 63 21.55 3.55 5.61
N PHE A 64 20.62 3.61 4.65
CA PHE A 64 20.08 4.88 4.12
C PHE A 64 18.76 5.27 4.80
N SER A 65 17.76 4.42 4.73
CA SER A 65 16.43 4.70 5.31
C SER A 65 16.35 4.40 6.80
N ARG A 66 17.30 3.64 7.33
CA ARG A 66 17.32 3.11 8.70
C ARG A 66 16.12 2.23 9.05
N ASN A 67 15.46 1.70 8.04
CA ASN A 67 14.40 0.72 8.22
C ASN A 67 15.00 -0.65 8.52
N GLU A 68 14.40 -1.33 9.49
CA GLU A 68 14.77 -2.68 9.88
C GLU A 68 13.85 -3.71 9.21
N LEU A 69 14.42 -4.82 8.76
CA LEU A 69 13.68 -5.95 8.24
C LEU A 69 13.20 -6.85 9.39
N TYR A 70 11.92 -6.82 9.69
CA TYR A 70 11.34 -7.55 10.84
C TYR A 70 10.88 -8.97 10.53
N ALA A 71 10.73 -9.35 9.27
CA ALA A 71 10.17 -10.65 8.91
C ALA A 71 10.87 -11.27 7.70
N ASP A 72 11.04 -12.59 7.70
CA ASP A 72 11.53 -13.35 6.55
C ASP A 72 10.41 -13.59 5.54
N THR A 73 9.99 -12.53 4.86
CA THR A 73 8.98 -12.60 3.79
C THR A 73 9.58 -12.98 2.45
N PHE A 74 10.86 -12.73 2.21
CA PHE A 74 11.52 -13.04 0.95
C PHE A 74 11.52 -14.55 0.67
N ASN A 75 12.01 -15.35 1.60
CA ASN A 75 12.04 -16.81 1.44
C ASN A 75 10.63 -17.37 1.26
N GLN A 76 9.66 -16.90 2.04
CA GLN A 76 8.27 -17.32 1.89
C GLN A 76 7.68 -16.98 0.52
N CYS A 77 7.93 -15.77 -0.01
CA CYS A 77 7.48 -15.36 -1.34
C CYS A 77 8.16 -16.20 -2.43
N MET A 78 9.47 -16.44 -2.32
CA MET A 78 10.21 -17.26 -3.25
C MET A 78 9.69 -18.70 -3.28
N ASP A 79 9.50 -19.32 -2.12
CA ASP A 79 9.01 -20.70 -2.03
C ASP A 79 7.62 -20.85 -2.64
N LYS A 80 6.70 -19.94 -2.32
CA LYS A 80 5.36 -19.94 -2.91
C LYS A 80 5.39 -19.69 -4.41
N GLY A 81 6.15 -18.69 -4.87
CA GLY A 81 6.27 -18.36 -6.28
C GLY A 81 6.89 -19.51 -7.09
N MET A 82 7.95 -20.13 -6.59
CA MET A 82 8.59 -21.28 -7.22
C MET A 82 7.64 -22.48 -7.29
N ALA A 83 6.88 -22.75 -6.24
CA ALA A 83 5.90 -23.83 -6.22
C ALA A 83 4.75 -23.58 -7.23
N MET A 84 4.19 -22.37 -7.25
CA MET A 84 3.10 -21.99 -8.17
C MET A 84 3.50 -22.11 -9.64
N LEU A 85 4.76 -21.80 -9.96
CA LEU A 85 5.30 -21.87 -11.32
C LEU A 85 5.80 -23.26 -11.70
N ASP A 86 5.95 -24.19 -10.78
CA ASP A 86 6.73 -25.42 -10.97
C ASP A 86 8.14 -25.07 -11.52
N TYR A 87 8.76 -24.08 -10.84
CA TYR A 87 9.97 -23.42 -11.33
C TYR A 87 11.11 -24.39 -11.58
N GLN A 88 11.42 -25.26 -10.63
CA GLN A 88 12.57 -26.18 -10.69
C GLN A 88 12.51 -27.12 -11.88
N ARG A 89 11.33 -27.69 -12.19
CA ARG A 89 11.14 -28.55 -13.35
C ARG A 89 11.27 -27.77 -14.65
N LYS A 90 10.53 -26.63 -14.74
CA LYS A 90 10.55 -25.80 -15.95
C LYS A 90 11.93 -25.20 -16.23
N TYR A 91 12.63 -24.75 -15.19
CA TYR A 91 13.99 -24.22 -15.34
C TYR A 91 14.92 -25.23 -15.99
N ARG A 92 14.90 -26.50 -15.52
CA ARG A 92 15.72 -27.58 -16.12
C ARG A 92 15.27 -27.96 -17.54
N GLU A 93 13.96 -28.07 -17.76
CA GLU A 93 13.37 -28.42 -19.05
C GLU A 93 13.71 -27.40 -20.13
N TYR A 94 13.75 -26.12 -19.77
CA TYR A 94 13.90 -25.03 -20.72
C TYR A 94 15.36 -24.65 -21.03
N GLN A 95 16.35 -25.28 -20.39
CA GLN A 95 17.77 -25.00 -20.64
C GLN A 95 18.24 -25.40 -22.05
N ASN A 96 17.78 -26.53 -22.57
CA ASN A 96 18.32 -27.12 -23.77
C ASN A 96 17.26 -27.25 -24.88
N GLN A 97 16.58 -26.19 -25.19
CA GLN A 97 15.54 -26.19 -26.22
C GLN A 97 16.12 -26.02 -27.63
N THR A 98 15.52 -26.74 -28.59
CA THR A 98 15.79 -26.60 -30.02
C THR A 98 14.53 -26.19 -30.76
N GLY A 99 14.67 -25.63 -31.96
CA GLY A 99 13.53 -25.18 -32.78
C GLY A 99 13.24 -23.66 -32.66
N PRO A 100 12.23 -23.14 -33.38
CA PRO A 100 11.95 -21.72 -33.47
C PRO A 100 11.22 -21.17 -32.22
N VAL A 101 10.51 -22.00 -31.49
CA VAL A 101 9.78 -21.61 -30.28
C VAL A 101 10.64 -21.87 -29.05
N ARG A 102 10.82 -20.86 -28.23
CA ARG A 102 11.53 -20.94 -26.95
C ARG A 102 10.60 -20.61 -25.80
N ARG A 103 10.79 -21.28 -24.69
CA ARG A 103 10.09 -21.04 -23.44
C ARG A 103 11.09 -20.69 -22.35
N GLY A 104 10.71 -19.84 -21.43
CA GLY A 104 11.52 -19.48 -20.28
C GLY A 104 10.67 -19.44 -19.01
N VAL A 105 11.33 -19.53 -17.89
CA VAL A 105 10.76 -19.28 -16.58
C VAL A 105 11.76 -18.43 -15.80
N GLY A 106 11.27 -17.39 -15.14
CA GLY A 106 12.08 -16.51 -14.32
C GLY A 106 11.30 -16.03 -13.11
N LEU A 107 12.01 -15.61 -12.09
CA LEU A 107 11.49 -14.97 -10.90
C LEU A 107 12.39 -13.78 -10.58
N ALA A 108 11.78 -12.66 -10.23
CA ALA A 108 12.44 -11.48 -9.66
C ALA A 108 12.10 -11.40 -8.17
N VAL A 109 13.06 -10.95 -7.36
CA VAL A 109 12.89 -10.81 -5.91
C VAL A 109 13.32 -9.42 -5.49
N PHE A 110 12.39 -8.62 -5.06
CA PHE A 110 12.65 -7.25 -4.62
C PHE A 110 11.71 -6.83 -3.51
N TRP A 111 12.02 -5.74 -2.86
CA TRP A 111 11.16 -5.07 -1.88
C TRP A 111 11.02 -3.59 -2.23
N TYR A 112 9.95 -3.02 -1.75
CA TYR A 112 9.66 -1.61 -1.94
C TYR A 112 9.20 -0.99 -0.63
N ASN A 113 9.76 0.16 -0.30
CA ASN A 113 9.40 0.87 0.93
C ASN A 113 7.99 1.44 0.82
N THR A 114 7.18 1.26 1.86
CA THR A 114 5.88 1.93 1.98
C THR A 114 6.09 3.24 2.71
N ALA A 115 5.58 4.34 2.11
CA ALA A 115 5.81 5.69 2.58
C ALA A 115 7.28 6.16 2.42
N VAL A 116 7.58 7.36 2.87
CA VAL A 116 8.92 7.98 2.71
C VAL A 116 9.57 8.36 4.04
N TRP A 117 8.99 7.93 5.15
CA TRP A 117 9.61 8.10 6.45
C TRP A 117 10.92 7.29 6.55
N PRO A 118 12.00 7.84 7.12
CA PRO A 118 12.15 9.15 7.77
C PRO A 118 12.63 10.26 6.84
N ILE A 119 12.68 10.05 5.53
CA ILE A 119 13.24 10.99 4.56
C ILE A 119 12.34 12.23 4.43
N SER A 120 11.03 12.05 4.52
CA SER A 120 10.04 13.12 4.45
C SER A 120 8.96 12.95 5.51
N LEU A 121 8.22 14.04 5.77
CA LEU A 121 7.09 14.02 6.69
C LEU A 121 5.91 13.27 6.08
N GLU A 122 5.38 12.32 6.85
CA GLU A 122 4.18 11.59 6.52
C GLU A 122 2.98 12.14 7.30
N SER A 123 2.13 12.88 6.62
CA SER A 123 0.91 13.44 7.20
C SER A 123 -0.25 13.29 6.22
N SER A 124 -1.45 13.12 6.76
CA SER A 124 -2.70 13.09 6.02
C SER A 124 -3.81 13.66 6.87
N SER A 125 -4.82 14.22 6.23
CA SER A 125 -6.00 14.76 6.88
C SER A 125 -7.26 14.30 6.18
N CYS A 126 -8.33 14.13 6.95
CA CYS A 126 -9.65 13.86 6.42
C CYS A 126 -10.73 14.59 7.21
N ARG A 127 -11.89 14.72 6.60
CA ARG A 127 -13.09 15.27 7.20
C ARG A 127 -14.27 14.35 6.97
N MET A 128 -15.07 14.16 8.01
CA MET A 128 -16.32 13.39 7.95
C MET A 128 -17.49 14.26 8.37
N VAL A 129 -18.60 14.13 7.66
CA VAL A 129 -19.85 14.82 7.96
C VAL A 129 -20.96 13.78 7.97
N LEU A 130 -21.61 13.62 9.13
CA LEU A 130 -22.79 12.79 9.27
C LEU A 130 -24.00 13.59 8.78
N ASN A 131 -24.73 13.03 7.81
CA ASN A 131 -25.93 13.62 7.26
C ASN A 131 -27.16 13.26 8.11
N GLN A 132 -28.27 13.99 7.91
CA GLN A 132 -29.51 13.76 8.66
C GLN A 132 -30.17 12.40 8.38
N ASP A 133 -29.91 11.81 7.22
CA ASP A 133 -30.40 10.48 6.84
C ASP A 133 -29.53 9.33 7.38
N GLY A 134 -28.49 9.65 8.12
CA GLY A 134 -27.54 8.69 8.67
C GLY A 134 -26.41 8.29 7.72
N SER A 135 -26.41 8.79 6.49
CA SER A 135 -25.27 8.63 5.57
C SER A 135 -24.11 9.52 5.98
N LEU A 136 -22.93 9.23 5.47
CA LEU A 136 -21.70 9.93 5.82
C LEU A 136 -20.99 10.44 4.56
N GLN A 137 -20.68 11.73 4.55
CA GLN A 137 -19.76 12.29 3.57
C GLN A 137 -18.34 12.25 4.10
N PHE A 138 -17.43 11.76 3.27
CA PHE A 138 -16.00 11.67 3.56
C PHE A 138 -15.19 12.47 2.55
N GLN A 139 -14.27 13.29 3.04
CA GLN A 139 -13.32 14.05 2.24
C GLN A 139 -11.90 13.82 2.71
N THR A 140 -10.99 13.66 1.75
CA THR A 140 -9.54 13.58 1.97
C THR A 140 -8.82 14.38 0.89
N GLY A 141 -7.60 14.82 1.17
CA GLY A 141 -6.73 15.45 0.17
C GLY A 141 -6.04 14.47 -0.76
N GLU A 142 -6.17 13.17 -0.51
CA GLU A 142 -5.64 12.13 -1.39
C GLU A 142 -6.38 12.06 -2.72
N THR A 143 -5.67 11.63 -3.76
CA THR A 143 -6.14 11.67 -5.13
C THR A 143 -6.46 10.28 -5.66
N GLU A 144 -7.69 10.08 -6.16
CA GLU A 144 -8.05 8.93 -6.98
C GLU A 144 -7.44 9.09 -8.38
N ILE A 145 -6.58 8.16 -8.77
CA ILE A 145 -5.90 8.11 -10.07
C ILE A 145 -6.11 6.78 -10.79
N GLY A 146 -7.17 6.05 -10.42
CA GLY A 146 -7.50 4.73 -10.95
C GLY A 146 -7.00 3.57 -10.09
N GLN A 147 -6.39 3.83 -8.92
CA GLN A 147 -5.90 2.80 -8.00
C GLN A 147 -6.99 2.29 -7.03
N GLY A 148 -8.17 2.93 -6.98
CA GLY A 148 -9.31 2.49 -6.17
C GLY A 148 -9.28 3.00 -4.74
N CYS A 149 -8.65 4.14 -4.48
CA CYS A 149 -8.58 4.68 -3.11
C CYS A 149 -9.95 5.09 -2.57
N ASP A 150 -10.84 5.64 -3.38
CA ASP A 150 -12.18 6.04 -2.94
C ASP A 150 -12.96 4.83 -2.39
N THR A 151 -12.88 3.69 -3.06
CA THR A 151 -13.47 2.44 -2.59
C THR A 151 -12.81 1.94 -1.29
N ALA A 152 -11.47 1.98 -1.24
CA ALA A 152 -10.74 1.55 -0.05
C ALA A 152 -11.08 2.43 1.17
N TYR A 153 -11.16 3.74 0.97
CA TYR A 153 -11.54 4.67 2.04
C TYR A 153 -12.98 4.49 2.50
N SER A 154 -13.92 4.26 1.57
CA SER A 154 -15.31 3.95 1.95
C SER A 154 -15.38 2.74 2.90
N GLN A 155 -14.61 1.69 2.60
CA GLN A 155 -14.54 0.50 3.45
C GLN A 155 -13.91 0.79 4.81
N MET A 156 -12.78 1.52 4.85
CA MET A 156 -12.10 1.87 6.10
C MET A 156 -12.94 2.77 7.00
N VAL A 157 -13.63 3.73 6.41
CA VAL A 157 -14.53 4.64 7.12
C VAL A 157 -15.74 3.88 7.66
N ALA A 158 -16.36 3.03 6.83
CA ALA A 158 -17.48 2.19 7.23
C ALA A 158 -17.13 1.31 8.43
N ASP A 159 -15.99 0.65 8.39
CA ASP A 159 -15.48 -0.17 9.49
C ASP A 159 -15.21 0.65 10.77
N ALA A 160 -14.54 1.79 10.64
CA ALA A 160 -14.18 2.65 11.78
C ALA A 160 -15.40 3.27 12.47
N VAL A 161 -16.40 3.70 11.70
CA VAL A 161 -17.64 4.29 12.22
C VAL A 161 -18.63 3.22 12.66
N GLY A 162 -18.66 2.08 11.98
CA GLY A 162 -19.61 0.99 12.22
C GLY A 162 -20.92 1.14 11.46
N ILE A 163 -20.86 1.60 10.20
CA ILE A 163 -22.01 1.76 9.30
C ILE A 163 -21.80 0.93 8.02
N PRO A 164 -22.86 0.64 7.25
CA PRO A 164 -22.72 0.02 5.94
C PRO A 164 -21.87 0.83 4.98
N VAL A 165 -21.08 0.18 4.14
CA VAL A 165 -20.21 0.84 3.17
C VAL A 165 -20.98 1.65 2.13
N GLU A 166 -22.18 1.24 1.80
CA GLU A 166 -23.10 1.95 0.88
C GLU A 166 -23.61 3.27 1.41
N ASP A 167 -23.52 3.50 2.72
CA ASP A 167 -23.87 4.76 3.36
C ASP A 167 -22.69 5.74 3.45
N VAL A 168 -21.49 5.34 2.99
CA VAL A 168 -20.31 6.21 2.95
C VAL A 168 -20.13 6.78 1.55
N HIS A 169 -20.21 8.10 1.44
CA HIS A 169 -20.05 8.82 0.18
C HIS A 169 -18.73 9.60 0.17
N VAL A 170 -17.78 9.12 -0.63
CA VAL A 170 -16.51 9.83 -0.82
C VAL A 170 -16.73 11.01 -1.75
N VAL A 171 -16.38 12.19 -1.28
CA VAL A 171 -16.41 13.41 -2.10
C VAL A 171 -15.04 13.58 -2.74
N SER A 172 -14.90 12.99 -3.92
CA SER A 172 -13.65 12.95 -4.69
C SER A 172 -13.52 14.18 -5.61
N THR A 173 -13.65 15.37 -5.05
CA THR A 173 -13.56 16.62 -5.82
C THR A 173 -12.13 16.98 -6.17
N GLN A 174 -11.16 16.55 -5.36
CA GLN A 174 -9.73 16.85 -5.50
C GLN A 174 -9.45 18.35 -5.67
N ASP A 175 -10.25 19.14 -4.97
CA ASP A 175 -10.21 20.60 -4.98
C ASP A 175 -9.49 21.06 -3.70
N THR A 176 -8.33 21.69 -3.87
CA THR A 176 -7.48 22.15 -2.77
C THR A 176 -8.11 23.26 -1.93
N ASP A 177 -9.17 23.91 -2.41
CA ASP A 177 -9.91 24.91 -1.64
C ASP A 177 -10.89 24.25 -0.65
N THR A 178 -11.31 23.03 -0.90
CA THR A 178 -12.35 22.35 -0.12
C THR A 178 -11.88 21.09 0.59
N THR A 179 -10.91 20.38 0.05
CA THR A 179 -10.37 19.15 0.65
C THR A 179 -9.36 19.43 1.76
N PRO A 180 -9.32 18.61 2.81
CA PRO A 180 -8.26 18.69 3.80
C PRO A 180 -6.88 18.48 3.17
N PHE A 181 -5.85 19.01 3.82
CA PHE A 181 -4.48 18.88 3.33
C PHE A 181 -4.00 17.41 3.33
N ASP A 182 -3.36 17.05 2.24
CA ASP A 182 -2.56 15.83 2.11
C ASP A 182 -1.32 16.11 1.26
N THR A 183 -0.28 15.32 1.41
CA THR A 183 0.96 15.46 0.65
C THR A 183 0.89 14.81 -0.73
N GLY A 184 -0.06 13.90 -0.94
CA GLY A 184 -0.38 13.28 -2.22
C GLY A 184 -0.23 11.76 -2.29
N ALA A 185 -0.68 11.21 -3.41
CA ALA A 185 -0.70 9.78 -3.69
C ALA A 185 0.66 9.30 -4.25
N TYR A 186 1.60 8.99 -3.41
CA TYR A 186 2.93 8.48 -3.80
C TYR A 186 3.48 7.46 -2.79
N ALA A 187 4.53 6.75 -3.14
CA ALA A 187 5.26 5.80 -2.28
C ALA A 187 4.35 4.78 -1.56
N SER A 188 3.21 4.42 -2.15
CA SER A 188 2.23 3.49 -1.56
C SER A 188 1.71 3.91 -0.17
N ARG A 189 1.68 5.21 0.12
CA ARG A 189 1.32 5.73 1.45
C ARG A 189 -0.17 5.80 1.74
N GLN A 190 -1.02 5.81 0.71
CA GLN A 190 -2.45 6.07 0.86
C GLN A 190 -3.14 5.17 1.88
N THR A 191 -3.09 3.86 1.69
CA THR A 191 -3.72 2.91 2.63
C THR A 191 -3.10 2.98 4.03
N TYR A 192 -1.80 3.21 4.12
CA TYR A 192 -1.07 3.20 5.37
C TYR A 192 -1.23 4.51 6.15
N VAL A 193 -0.91 5.64 5.53
CA VAL A 193 -0.92 6.96 6.20
C VAL A 193 -2.34 7.54 6.25
N SER A 194 -2.97 7.67 5.08
CA SER A 194 -4.31 8.27 4.98
C SER A 194 -5.38 7.33 5.51
N GLY A 195 -5.20 6.01 5.39
CA GLY A 195 -6.06 5.02 6.04
C GLY A 195 -6.03 5.15 7.57
N MET A 196 -4.89 5.50 8.17
CA MET A 196 -4.82 5.79 9.61
C MET A 196 -5.56 7.09 9.98
N ALA A 197 -5.54 8.11 9.12
CA ALA A 197 -6.35 9.31 9.32
C ALA A 197 -7.84 8.98 9.25
N CYS A 198 -8.26 8.16 8.27
CA CYS A 198 -9.63 7.65 8.17
C CYS A 198 -10.07 6.92 9.44
N LYS A 199 -9.24 6.00 9.92
CA LYS A 199 -9.51 5.23 11.14
C LYS A 199 -9.69 6.14 12.34
N LYS A 200 -8.74 7.04 12.60
CA LYS A 200 -8.80 7.95 13.76
C LYS A 200 -10.02 8.87 13.72
N CYS A 201 -10.31 9.47 12.56
CA CYS A 201 -11.46 10.33 12.38
C CYS A 201 -12.79 9.57 12.54
N GLY A 202 -12.87 8.35 11.97
CA GLY A 202 -14.04 7.49 12.10
C GLY A 202 -14.29 7.04 13.55
N GLU A 203 -13.25 6.63 14.27
CA GLU A 203 -13.35 6.28 15.68
C GLU A 203 -13.79 7.46 16.55
N GLU A 204 -13.27 8.67 16.27
CA GLU A 204 -13.71 9.90 16.96
C GLU A 204 -15.18 10.22 16.69
N LEU A 205 -15.60 10.13 15.41
CA LEU A 205 -17.01 10.34 15.04
C LEU A 205 -17.93 9.31 15.70
N ARG A 206 -17.54 8.04 15.66
CA ARG A 206 -18.26 6.97 16.36
C ARG A 206 -18.43 7.25 17.85
N GLY A 207 -17.35 7.72 18.51
CA GLY A 207 -17.42 8.13 19.92
C GLY A 207 -18.47 9.19 20.17
N LYS A 208 -18.49 10.24 19.37
CA LYS A 208 -19.48 11.33 19.46
C LYS A 208 -20.92 10.86 19.24
N ILE A 209 -21.13 9.96 18.27
CA ILE A 209 -22.45 9.37 17.99
C ILE A 209 -22.91 8.54 19.20
N LEU A 210 -22.03 7.72 19.77
CA LEU A 210 -22.36 6.89 20.93
C LEU A 210 -22.67 7.73 22.17
N GLU A 211 -21.89 8.76 22.43
CA GLU A 211 -22.14 9.70 23.55
C GLU A 211 -23.49 10.38 23.42
N TYR A 212 -23.83 10.84 22.23
CA TYR A 212 -25.12 11.47 21.98
C TYR A 212 -26.29 10.47 22.08
N ALA A 213 -26.12 9.27 21.53
CA ALA A 213 -27.10 8.19 21.63
C ALA A 213 -27.35 7.78 23.09
N ALA A 214 -26.28 7.66 23.90
CA ALA A 214 -26.39 7.38 25.32
C ALA A 214 -27.20 8.47 26.05
N TYR A 215 -26.92 9.73 25.76
CA TYR A 215 -27.68 10.86 26.33
C TYR A 215 -29.16 10.80 25.93
N MET A 216 -29.47 10.55 24.67
CA MET A 216 -30.86 10.49 24.20
C MET A 216 -31.64 9.31 24.75
N LEU A 217 -30.98 8.14 24.85
CA LEU A 217 -31.61 6.92 25.32
C LEU A 217 -31.56 6.73 26.82
N ASN A 218 -30.91 7.64 27.55
CA ASN A 218 -30.64 7.57 29.00
C ASN A 218 -29.98 6.25 29.41
N HIS A 219 -29.06 5.77 28.61
CA HIS A 219 -28.26 4.57 28.81
C HIS A 219 -26.81 4.86 29.15
N ASP A 220 -26.12 3.90 29.77
CA ASP A 220 -24.69 3.98 29.97
C ASP A 220 -23.95 3.76 28.64
N LEU A 221 -22.90 4.57 28.41
CA LEU A 221 -22.06 4.49 27.22
C LEU A 221 -21.42 3.10 27.01
N THR A 222 -21.07 2.42 28.10
CA THR A 222 -20.50 1.07 28.07
C THR A 222 -21.44 0.01 27.53
N ASP A 223 -22.73 0.17 27.72
CA ASP A 223 -23.74 -0.77 27.20
C ASP A 223 -23.94 -0.56 25.69
N LEU A 224 -23.93 0.69 25.24
CA LEU A 224 -24.09 1.03 23.80
C LEU A 224 -22.89 0.64 22.95
N SER A 225 -21.68 0.75 23.49
CA SER A 225 -20.47 0.40 22.75
C SER A 225 -20.38 -1.08 22.33
N LYS A 226 -21.11 -1.95 23.02
CA LYS A 226 -21.16 -3.41 22.75
C LYS A 226 -22.23 -3.81 21.75
N THR A 227 -23.24 -2.97 21.51
CA THR A 227 -24.49 -3.35 20.80
C THR A 227 -24.89 -2.40 19.70
N VAL A 228 -24.13 -1.34 19.42
CA VAL A 228 -24.50 -0.38 18.37
C VAL A 228 -24.22 -0.98 17.00
N TYR A 229 -25.26 -1.49 16.39
CA TYR A 229 -25.32 -1.84 14.96
C TYR A 229 -25.71 -0.60 14.14
N ALA A 230 -25.43 -0.65 12.84
CA ALA A 230 -25.68 0.43 11.88
C ALA A 230 -27.08 1.05 11.95
N ASP A 231 -28.10 0.23 12.19
CA ASP A 231 -29.50 0.68 12.29
C ASP A 231 -29.75 1.63 13.47
N GLN A 232 -29.07 1.42 14.59
CA GLN A 232 -29.18 2.27 15.76
C GLN A 232 -28.44 3.60 15.59
N VAL A 233 -27.35 3.62 14.83
CA VAL A 233 -26.63 4.84 14.44
C VAL A 233 -27.54 5.69 13.54
N LYS A 234 -28.22 5.10 12.56
CA LYS A 234 -29.20 5.79 11.71
C LYS A 234 -30.37 6.34 12.48
N GLU A 235 -30.89 5.59 13.43
CA GLU A 235 -32.00 6.06 14.29
C GLU A 235 -31.57 7.26 15.17
N ALA A 236 -30.35 7.24 15.70
CA ALA A 236 -29.82 8.36 16.47
C ALA A 236 -29.53 9.60 15.62
N ALA A 237 -29.09 9.43 14.37
CA ALA A 237 -28.84 10.52 13.44
C ALA A 237 -30.11 11.15 12.85
N GLY A 238 -31.23 10.40 12.79
CA GLY A 238 -32.51 10.86 12.26
C GLY A 238 -33.44 11.54 13.27
N ARG A 239 -33.00 11.69 14.51
CA ARG A 239 -33.72 12.41 15.58
C ARG A 239 -33.01 13.70 15.95
#